data_117f78af80a92f021510a9ca4f244d75
#
_entry.id   117f78af80a92f021510a9ca4f244d75
#
_cell.length_a   1.000
_cell.length_b   1.000
_cell.length_c   1.000
_cell.angle_alpha   90.00
_cell.angle_beta   90.00
_cell.angle_gamma   90.00
#
_symmetry.space_group_name_H-M   'P 1'
#
loop_
_entity.id
_entity.type
_entity.pdbx_description
1 polymer ?
#
loop_
_entity_poly.entity_id
_entity_poly.type
_entity_poly.pdbx_seq_one_letter_code
_entity_poly.pdbx_strand_id
1 'polypeptide(L)'
;MATRFSHQLFGAILVFLVLHPFAAKSATLKLESLQNLEHAQKGDVVNGVHQVKKFLKAFGYYPREINRLDDHFDDALEAGLAVFQQLYHLNVTALLDSNTIKAMATPRCGVPDVNINKTSNGGSNHRVFRIIADYSFFPGNPRWSMYQLTYSFLPDSVPVVSLQVLGPIIARAFQTWANVSPFRFRQVAQGTRSDIRIGFYRRSHGDGAPFDGPGGVLAHAFSPQDGRFHYDAEENWSSNPSGSQVDLESVAVHEIGHVLGLGHSQDRSAIMFPSFQVGTTKRNLGQDDINGLRALYRY
;
A
#
# COMPACT_ATOMS: atom_id res chain seq x y z
N MET A 1 34.78 -34.98 -55.36
CA MET A 1 33.89 -35.40 -54.31
C MET A 1 33.91 -34.29 -53.24
N ALA A 2 32.89 -33.47 -53.18
CA ALA A 2 32.80 -32.39 -52.22
C ALA A 2 31.60 -32.67 -51.32
N THR A 3 31.86 -32.94 -50.05
CA THR A 3 30.84 -33.18 -49.00
C THR A 3 30.39 -31.84 -48.45
N ARG A 4 29.09 -31.52 -48.64
CA ARG A 4 28.42 -30.38 -48.04
C ARG A 4 28.05 -30.73 -46.58
N PHE A 5 28.58 -29.94 -45.63
CA PHE A 5 28.11 -29.92 -44.25
C PHE A 5 26.93 -28.94 -44.16
N SER A 6 25.76 -29.48 -43.77
CA SER A 6 24.56 -28.71 -43.45
C SER A 6 24.62 -28.30 -41.97
N HIS A 7 24.71 -26.98 -41.71
CA HIS A 7 24.51 -26.43 -40.37
C HIS A 7 23.03 -26.21 -40.13
N GLN A 8 22.44 -27.05 -39.29
CA GLN A 8 21.11 -26.76 -38.73
C GLN A 8 21.27 -25.81 -37.57
N LEU A 9 20.76 -24.58 -37.74
CA LEU A 9 20.56 -23.62 -36.65
C LEU A 9 19.35 -24.04 -35.82
N PHE A 10 19.56 -24.50 -34.61
CA PHE A 10 18.54 -24.62 -33.59
C PHE A 10 18.28 -23.23 -33.00
N GLY A 11 17.23 -22.57 -33.46
CA GLY A 11 16.71 -21.34 -32.85
C GLY A 11 16.03 -21.66 -31.53
N ALA A 12 16.67 -21.34 -30.41
CA ALA A 12 16.02 -21.37 -29.11
C ALA A 12 15.02 -20.20 -29.02
N ILE A 13 13.73 -20.50 -29.07
CA ILE A 13 12.68 -19.53 -28.79
C ILE A 13 12.66 -19.30 -27.28
N LEU A 14 13.24 -18.18 -26.84
CA LEU A 14 13.09 -17.70 -25.46
C LEU A 14 11.68 -17.13 -25.32
N VAL A 15 10.79 -17.92 -24.73
CA VAL A 15 9.45 -17.43 -24.31
C VAL A 15 9.66 -16.58 -23.08
N PHE A 16 9.72 -15.26 -23.25
CA PHE A 16 9.57 -14.32 -22.14
C PHE A 16 8.13 -14.39 -21.63
N LEU A 17 7.91 -15.13 -20.55
CA LEU A 17 6.70 -14.98 -19.73
C LEU A 17 6.74 -13.59 -19.10
N VAL A 18 6.14 -12.62 -19.80
CA VAL A 18 5.84 -11.32 -19.23
C VAL A 18 4.76 -11.54 -18.17
N LEU A 19 5.19 -11.67 -16.92
CA LEU A 19 4.29 -11.56 -15.78
C LEU A 19 3.72 -10.15 -15.81
N HIS A 20 2.52 -10.01 -16.36
CA HIS A 20 1.78 -8.75 -16.28
C HIS A 20 1.45 -8.54 -14.80
N PRO A 21 1.97 -7.50 -14.14
CA PRO A 21 1.46 -7.13 -12.84
C PRO A 21 -0.01 -6.77 -13.02
N PHE A 22 -0.88 -7.48 -12.33
CA PHE A 22 -2.30 -7.12 -12.29
C PHE A 22 -2.38 -5.70 -11.73
N ALA A 23 -2.67 -4.74 -12.61
CA ALA A 23 -3.00 -3.38 -12.23
C ALA A 23 -4.29 -3.44 -11.40
N ALA A 24 -4.17 -3.43 -10.10
CA ALA A 24 -5.28 -3.18 -9.21
C ALA A 24 -5.75 -1.76 -9.53
N LYS A 25 -6.88 -1.65 -10.24
CA LYS A 25 -7.54 -0.35 -10.43
C LYS A 25 -7.91 0.11 -9.03
N SER A 26 -7.24 1.13 -8.53
CA SER A 26 -7.56 1.76 -7.26
C SER A 26 -9.05 2.11 -7.25
N ALA A 27 -9.73 1.79 -6.18
CA ALA A 27 -11.16 2.00 -6.04
C ALA A 27 -11.38 2.94 -4.87
N THR A 28 -11.44 4.25 -5.16
CA THR A 28 -11.95 5.19 -4.18
C THR A 28 -13.38 4.82 -3.82
N LEU A 29 -13.61 4.58 -2.55
CA LEU A 29 -14.96 4.45 -2.02
C LEU A 29 -15.38 5.78 -1.42
N LYS A 30 -16.22 6.53 -2.13
CA LYS A 30 -16.81 7.74 -1.59
C LYS A 30 -17.90 7.37 -0.58
N LEU A 31 -17.87 8.02 0.58
CA LEU A 31 -18.85 7.77 1.66
C LEU A 31 -20.29 7.79 1.15
N GLU A 32 -20.61 8.76 0.29
CA GLU A 32 -21.95 8.92 -0.31
C GLU A 32 -22.38 7.69 -1.14
N SER A 33 -21.44 7.05 -1.86
CA SER A 33 -21.73 5.87 -2.67
C SER A 33 -21.90 4.59 -1.85
N LEU A 34 -21.47 4.60 -0.59
CA LEU A 34 -21.58 3.46 0.33
C LEU A 34 -22.79 3.53 1.27
N GLN A 35 -23.38 4.72 1.44
CA GLN A 35 -24.51 4.89 2.39
C GLN A 35 -25.72 4.01 2.05
N ASN A 36 -26.00 3.80 0.75
CA ASN A 36 -27.07 2.91 0.31
C ASN A 36 -26.78 1.43 0.50
N LEU A 37 -25.53 1.07 0.90
CA LEU A 37 -25.13 -0.30 1.19
C LEU A 37 -25.21 -0.62 2.69
N GLU A 38 -25.52 0.39 3.50
CA GLU A 38 -25.70 0.19 4.96
C GLU A 38 -26.80 -0.86 5.18
N HIS A 39 -26.50 -1.84 6.02
CA HIS A 39 -27.33 -3.01 6.30
C HIS A 39 -27.39 -4.11 5.22
N ALA A 40 -26.69 -3.96 4.09
CA ALA A 40 -26.57 -5.08 3.14
C ALA A 40 -25.93 -6.30 3.83
N GLN A 41 -26.52 -7.47 3.62
CA GLN A 41 -26.12 -8.73 4.22
C GLN A 41 -26.01 -9.85 3.19
N LYS A 42 -25.43 -10.95 3.60
CA LYS A 42 -25.25 -12.12 2.76
C LYS A 42 -26.55 -12.59 2.11
N GLY A 43 -26.49 -12.79 0.80
CA GLY A 43 -27.61 -13.17 -0.03
C GLY A 43 -28.26 -11.99 -0.77
N ASP A 44 -28.04 -10.76 -0.33
CA ASP A 44 -28.58 -9.58 -0.98
C ASP A 44 -27.90 -9.29 -2.33
N VAL A 45 -28.64 -8.65 -3.23
CA VAL A 45 -28.11 -8.10 -4.49
C VAL A 45 -28.35 -6.59 -4.44
N VAL A 46 -27.32 -5.83 -4.12
CA VAL A 46 -27.42 -4.36 -3.93
C VAL A 46 -26.41 -3.66 -4.81
N ASN A 47 -26.90 -2.74 -5.66
CA ASN A 47 -26.06 -1.97 -6.57
C ASN A 47 -24.95 -1.21 -5.78
N GLY A 48 -23.70 -1.43 -6.17
CA GLY A 48 -22.52 -0.84 -5.52
C GLY A 48 -21.72 -1.84 -4.67
N VAL A 49 -22.25 -3.03 -4.35
CA VAL A 49 -21.50 -4.08 -3.62
C VAL A 49 -20.23 -4.48 -4.35
N HIS A 50 -20.25 -4.52 -5.69
CA HIS A 50 -19.04 -4.77 -6.49
C HIS A 50 -17.89 -3.79 -6.22
N GLN A 51 -18.17 -2.55 -5.81
CA GLN A 51 -17.15 -1.55 -5.46
C GLN A 51 -16.50 -1.91 -4.12
N VAL A 52 -17.28 -2.39 -3.15
CA VAL A 52 -16.76 -2.89 -1.86
C VAL A 52 -15.86 -4.11 -2.09
N LYS A 53 -16.31 -5.06 -2.92
CA LYS A 53 -15.49 -6.22 -3.30
C LYS A 53 -14.17 -5.78 -3.96
N LYS A 54 -14.23 -4.78 -4.82
CA LYS A 54 -13.05 -4.21 -5.48
C LYS A 54 -12.07 -3.59 -4.48
N PHE A 55 -12.57 -2.81 -3.52
CA PHE A 55 -11.78 -2.25 -2.43
C PHE A 55 -11.13 -3.37 -1.61
N LEU A 56 -11.92 -4.31 -1.09
CA LEU A 56 -11.41 -5.42 -0.30
C LEU A 56 -10.40 -6.28 -1.07
N LYS A 57 -10.60 -6.46 -2.38
CA LYS A 57 -9.66 -7.17 -3.25
C LYS A 57 -8.34 -6.40 -3.41
N ALA A 58 -8.39 -5.08 -3.58
CA ALA A 58 -7.21 -4.23 -3.73
C ALA A 58 -6.32 -4.31 -2.48
N PHE A 59 -6.92 -4.36 -1.30
CA PHE A 59 -6.18 -4.39 -0.03
C PHE A 59 -5.97 -5.80 0.56
N GLY A 60 -6.34 -6.86 -0.19
CA GLY A 60 -6.03 -8.24 0.17
C GLY A 60 -7.06 -8.96 1.02
N TYR A 61 -8.23 -8.38 1.24
CA TYR A 61 -9.32 -8.96 2.05
C TYR A 61 -10.29 -9.84 1.24
N TYR A 62 -10.24 -9.77 -0.09
CA TYR A 62 -11.10 -10.54 -0.98
C TYR A 62 -10.26 -11.39 -1.94
N PRO A 63 -10.68 -12.62 -2.32
CA PRO A 63 -9.88 -13.54 -3.13
C PRO A 63 -9.44 -12.92 -4.47
N ARG A 64 -8.14 -13.04 -4.79
CA ARG A 64 -7.56 -12.48 -6.01
C ARG A 64 -8.02 -13.20 -7.28
N GLU A 65 -8.31 -14.50 -7.17
CA GLU A 65 -8.76 -15.38 -8.25
C GLU A 65 -10.15 -15.06 -8.75
N ILE A 66 -11.00 -14.39 -7.95
CA ILE A 66 -12.35 -14.00 -8.38
C ILE A 66 -12.23 -12.75 -9.26
N ASN A 67 -12.33 -12.92 -10.58
CA ASN A 67 -12.15 -11.84 -11.55
C ASN A 67 -13.43 -11.06 -11.84
N ARG A 68 -14.60 -11.71 -11.75
CA ARG A 68 -15.89 -11.06 -11.95
C ARG A 68 -16.44 -10.61 -10.61
N LEU A 69 -16.51 -9.31 -10.42
CA LEU A 69 -17.10 -8.69 -9.24
C LEU A 69 -18.51 -8.23 -9.61
N ASP A 70 -19.50 -8.79 -8.97
CA ASP A 70 -20.92 -8.46 -9.11
C ASP A 70 -21.46 -7.81 -7.84
N ASP A 71 -22.73 -7.47 -7.86
CA ASP A 71 -23.43 -6.79 -6.75
C ASP A 71 -24.10 -7.78 -5.78
N HIS A 72 -23.80 -9.07 -5.87
CA HIS A 72 -24.26 -10.08 -4.92
C HIS A 72 -23.37 -10.10 -3.68
N PHE A 73 -23.97 -10.01 -2.49
CA PHE A 73 -23.25 -10.14 -1.21
C PHE A 73 -22.99 -11.64 -0.95
N ASP A 74 -21.82 -12.13 -1.35
CA ASP A 74 -21.42 -13.53 -1.28
C ASP A 74 -20.62 -13.87 0.00
N ASP A 75 -20.35 -15.17 0.21
CA ASP A 75 -19.57 -15.69 1.34
C ASP A 75 -18.16 -15.07 1.42
N ALA A 76 -17.54 -14.79 0.28
CA ALA A 76 -16.21 -14.20 0.24
C ALA A 76 -16.22 -12.74 0.71
N LEU A 77 -17.29 -11.99 0.42
CA LEU A 77 -17.49 -10.63 0.90
C LEU A 77 -17.71 -10.61 2.42
N GLU A 78 -18.59 -11.48 2.94
CA GLU A 78 -18.85 -11.64 4.36
C GLU A 78 -17.54 -11.92 5.12
N ALA A 79 -16.76 -12.89 4.65
CA ALA A 79 -15.47 -13.23 5.25
C ALA A 79 -14.45 -12.08 5.16
N GLY A 80 -14.38 -11.39 4.03
CA GLY A 80 -13.50 -10.24 3.82
C GLY A 80 -13.82 -9.06 4.73
N LEU A 81 -15.12 -8.77 4.93
CA LEU A 81 -15.59 -7.74 5.87
C LEU A 81 -15.20 -8.08 7.30
N ALA A 82 -15.40 -9.33 7.73
CA ALA A 82 -15.01 -9.75 9.07
C ALA A 82 -13.51 -9.55 9.33
N VAL A 83 -12.65 -9.91 8.38
CA VAL A 83 -11.18 -9.69 8.49
C VAL A 83 -10.85 -8.21 8.50
N PHE A 84 -11.45 -7.40 7.63
CA PHE A 84 -11.27 -5.94 7.61
C PHE A 84 -11.65 -5.32 8.94
N GLN A 85 -12.85 -5.65 9.47
CA GLN A 85 -13.33 -5.15 10.75
C GLN A 85 -12.38 -5.53 11.90
N GLN A 86 -11.88 -6.76 11.91
CA GLN A 86 -10.93 -7.22 12.92
C GLN A 86 -9.63 -6.39 12.88
N LEU A 87 -9.02 -6.21 11.68
CA LEU A 87 -7.77 -5.47 11.53
C LEU A 87 -7.93 -3.97 11.82
N TYR A 88 -9.12 -3.43 11.60
CA TYR A 88 -9.45 -2.03 11.91
C TYR A 88 -10.03 -1.85 13.34
N HIS A 89 -9.99 -2.89 14.20
CA HIS A 89 -10.54 -2.86 15.55
C HIS A 89 -11.98 -2.34 15.61
N LEU A 90 -12.81 -2.77 14.66
CA LEU A 90 -14.24 -2.54 14.63
C LEU A 90 -14.98 -3.74 15.24
N ASN A 91 -16.26 -3.57 15.55
CA ASN A 91 -17.11 -4.71 15.87
C ASN A 91 -17.16 -5.65 14.66
N VAL A 92 -16.87 -6.93 14.86
CA VAL A 92 -16.86 -7.93 13.79
C VAL A 92 -18.29 -8.39 13.53
N THR A 93 -19.02 -7.60 12.76
CA THR A 93 -20.42 -7.88 12.37
C THR A 93 -20.52 -8.65 11.06
N ALA A 94 -19.45 -8.60 10.24
CA ALA A 94 -19.41 -9.05 8.85
C ALA A 94 -20.44 -8.34 7.93
N LEU A 95 -20.98 -7.22 8.37
CA LEU A 95 -21.94 -6.40 7.66
C LEU A 95 -21.30 -5.07 7.21
N LEU A 96 -21.94 -4.39 6.27
CA LEU A 96 -21.60 -3.01 5.91
C LEU A 96 -22.31 -2.05 6.86
N ASP A 97 -21.90 -2.06 8.14
CA ASP A 97 -22.38 -1.07 9.11
C ASP A 97 -21.72 0.31 8.92
N SER A 98 -22.28 1.34 9.53
CA SER A 98 -21.80 2.73 9.39
C SER A 98 -20.33 2.91 9.77
N ASN A 99 -19.82 2.19 10.77
CA ASN A 99 -18.42 2.26 11.18
C ASN A 99 -17.50 1.63 10.14
N THR A 100 -17.92 0.51 9.58
CA THR A 100 -17.21 -0.19 8.49
C THR A 100 -17.13 0.69 7.24
N ILE A 101 -18.25 1.26 6.83
CA ILE A 101 -18.34 2.20 5.70
C ILE A 101 -17.44 3.41 5.93
N LYS A 102 -17.47 4.02 7.11
CA LYS A 102 -16.63 5.16 7.46
C LYS A 102 -15.14 4.82 7.41
N ALA A 103 -14.76 3.64 7.92
CA ALA A 103 -13.38 3.18 7.88
C ALA A 103 -12.89 2.96 6.44
N MET A 104 -13.72 2.37 5.57
CA MET A 104 -13.39 2.17 4.14
C MET A 104 -13.26 3.48 3.36
N ALA A 105 -14.04 4.51 3.73
CA ALA A 105 -14.01 5.83 3.10
C ALA A 105 -12.89 6.74 3.63
N THR A 106 -12.16 6.32 4.67
CA THR A 106 -11.06 7.10 5.25
C THR A 106 -9.84 7.05 4.32
N PRO A 107 -9.19 8.19 4.00
CA PRO A 107 -7.98 8.22 3.19
C PRO A 107 -6.88 7.30 3.75
N ARG A 108 -6.14 6.65 2.85
CA ARG A 108 -5.22 5.60 3.25
C ARG A 108 -4.01 5.43 2.32
N CYS A 109 -3.03 4.65 2.76
CA CYS A 109 -1.96 4.13 1.94
C CYS A 109 -2.47 3.09 0.93
N GLY A 110 -1.89 3.06 -0.27
CA GLY A 110 -2.24 2.13 -1.35
C GLY A 110 -1.62 0.75 -1.25
N VAL A 111 -0.72 0.51 -0.30
CA VAL A 111 -0.13 -0.82 -0.07
C VAL A 111 -1.20 -1.76 0.49
N PRO A 112 -1.28 -3.03 0.03
CA PRO A 112 -2.20 -4.02 0.60
C PRO A 112 -1.92 -4.33 2.07
N ASP A 113 -2.98 -4.49 2.87
CA ASP A 113 -2.88 -4.81 4.29
C ASP A 113 -2.60 -6.30 4.54
N VAL A 114 -3.14 -7.16 3.67
CA VAL A 114 -3.07 -8.62 3.82
C VAL A 114 -2.51 -9.27 2.56
N ASN A 115 -1.57 -10.18 2.74
CA ASN A 115 -1.09 -11.05 1.67
C ASN A 115 -1.68 -12.46 1.81
N ILE A 116 -2.78 -12.73 1.11
CA ILE A 116 -3.51 -14.01 1.17
C ILE A 116 -2.74 -15.17 0.50
N ASN A 117 -1.56 -14.93 -0.08
CA ASN A 117 -0.78 -15.95 -0.81
C ASN A 117 -0.17 -17.06 0.06
N LYS A 118 -0.45 -17.15 1.35
CA LYS A 118 -0.11 -18.31 2.19
C LYS A 118 -1.34 -19.17 2.44
N THR A 119 -1.71 -19.98 1.46
CA THR A 119 -2.48 -21.20 1.72
C THR A 119 -1.57 -22.17 2.45
N SER A 120 -1.66 -22.25 3.78
CA SER A 120 -1.29 -23.48 4.46
C SER A 120 -2.31 -24.55 4.05
N ASN A 121 -1.83 -25.63 3.42
CA ASN A 121 -2.61 -26.84 3.17
C ASN A 121 -3.20 -27.35 4.50
N GLY A 122 -4.49 -27.35 4.65
CA GLY A 122 -5.17 -27.91 5.82
C GLY A 122 -6.57 -27.31 5.98
N GLY A 123 -7.58 -28.10 5.64
CA GLY A 123 -8.97 -27.70 5.63
C GLY A 123 -9.47 -27.23 6.99
N SER A 124 -10.11 -26.12 6.99
CA SER A 124 -11.22 -25.65 7.80
C SER A 124 -11.43 -24.15 7.58
N ASN A 125 -12.67 -23.73 7.37
CA ASN A 125 -13.08 -22.42 6.86
C ASN A 125 -12.99 -21.25 7.86
N HIS A 126 -12.20 -21.34 8.93
CA HIS A 126 -11.94 -20.23 9.85
C HIS A 126 -10.43 -20.03 10.02
N ARG A 127 -9.86 -19.11 9.22
CA ARG A 127 -8.48 -18.65 9.47
C ARG A 127 -8.50 -17.74 10.69
N VAL A 128 -8.17 -18.30 11.83
CA VAL A 128 -7.78 -17.50 12.99
C VAL A 128 -6.40 -16.93 12.68
N PHE A 129 -6.32 -15.65 12.31
CA PHE A 129 -5.05 -14.94 12.25
C PHE A 129 -4.50 -14.86 13.67
N ARG A 130 -3.45 -15.62 13.95
CA ARG A 130 -2.73 -15.50 15.22
C ARG A 130 -1.82 -14.29 15.09
N ILE A 131 -2.26 -13.15 15.59
CA ILE A 131 -1.47 -11.92 15.66
C ILE A 131 -0.43 -12.16 16.74
N ILE A 132 0.84 -12.22 16.34
CA ILE A 132 1.99 -12.36 17.27
C ILE A 132 2.55 -10.98 17.59
N ALA A 133 2.36 -10.00 16.69
CA ALA A 133 2.75 -8.60 16.78
C ALA A 133 1.82 -7.79 15.89
N ASP A 134 1.63 -6.51 16.19
CA ASP A 134 0.78 -5.63 15.38
C ASP A 134 1.48 -5.21 14.08
N TYR A 135 2.82 -5.10 14.07
CA TYR A 135 3.59 -4.85 12.85
C TYR A 135 3.58 -6.05 11.90
N SER A 136 3.69 -5.77 10.62
CA SER A 136 3.83 -6.78 9.57
C SER A 136 5.01 -6.49 8.63
N PHE A 137 5.31 -7.43 7.75
CA PHE A 137 6.33 -7.30 6.71
C PHE A 137 5.76 -7.67 5.35
N PHE A 138 6.38 -7.16 4.30
CA PHE A 138 6.14 -7.67 2.96
C PHE A 138 6.52 -9.16 2.85
N PRO A 139 5.89 -9.92 1.92
CA PRO A 139 6.22 -11.32 1.70
C PRO A 139 7.72 -11.53 1.42
N GLY A 140 8.33 -12.49 2.11
CA GLY A 140 9.75 -12.75 2.00
C GLY A 140 10.64 -11.86 2.87
N ASN A 141 10.06 -10.92 3.62
CA ASN A 141 10.76 -10.00 4.52
C ASN A 141 11.92 -9.27 3.80
N PRO A 142 11.63 -8.58 2.67
CA PRO A 142 12.64 -7.86 1.91
C PRO A 142 13.26 -6.76 2.76
N ARG A 143 14.58 -6.57 2.60
CA ARG A 143 15.33 -5.59 3.38
C ARG A 143 16.55 -5.13 2.60
N TRP A 144 17.03 -3.93 2.92
CA TRP A 144 18.27 -3.43 2.40
C TRP A 144 19.45 -4.20 3.00
N SER A 145 20.48 -4.44 2.20
CA SER A 145 21.73 -5.06 2.65
C SER A 145 22.72 -4.05 3.25
N MET A 146 22.43 -2.76 3.14
CA MET A 146 23.24 -1.66 3.64
C MET A 146 22.37 -0.66 4.40
N TYR A 147 22.98 0.10 5.31
CA TYR A 147 22.30 1.11 6.11
C TYR A 147 22.48 2.55 5.59
N GLN A 148 23.38 2.75 4.62
CA GLN A 148 23.57 4.05 3.99
C GLN A 148 22.80 4.06 2.66
N LEU A 149 21.70 4.80 2.62
CA LEU A 149 20.80 4.87 1.45
C LEU A 149 20.79 6.29 0.89
N THR A 150 20.69 6.36 -0.42
CA THR A 150 20.50 7.61 -1.14
C THR A 150 19.06 7.78 -1.57
N TYR A 151 18.57 9.03 -1.60
CA TYR A 151 17.26 9.33 -2.17
C TYR A 151 17.31 10.52 -3.12
N SER A 152 16.43 10.51 -4.12
CA SER A 152 16.25 11.61 -5.07
C SER A 152 14.79 11.86 -5.39
N PHE A 153 14.50 13.07 -5.86
CA PHE A 153 13.21 13.40 -6.44
C PHE A 153 13.21 13.10 -7.94
N LEU A 154 12.12 12.54 -8.42
CA LEU A 154 11.96 12.18 -9.83
C LEU A 154 11.71 13.44 -10.69
N PRO A 155 12.37 13.60 -11.84
CA PRO A 155 12.24 14.80 -12.68
C PRO A 155 10.91 14.87 -13.44
N ASP A 156 10.27 13.73 -13.68
CA ASP A 156 8.96 13.58 -14.32
C ASP A 156 7.77 13.68 -13.33
N SER A 157 8.08 13.99 -12.08
CA SER A 157 7.10 14.21 -11.02
C SER A 157 6.21 15.42 -11.32
N VAL A 158 4.89 15.30 -11.08
CA VAL A 158 3.97 16.44 -11.13
C VAL A 158 4.38 17.49 -10.09
N PRO A 159 4.56 18.76 -10.44
CA PRO A 159 5.04 19.77 -9.50
C PRO A 159 3.92 20.30 -8.57
N VAL A 160 3.41 19.45 -7.69
CA VAL A 160 2.37 19.81 -6.71
C VAL A 160 2.93 20.71 -5.61
N VAL A 161 4.15 20.42 -5.16
CA VAL A 161 4.87 21.14 -4.11
C VAL A 161 6.28 21.45 -4.59
N SER A 162 6.75 22.68 -4.36
CA SER A 162 8.12 23.03 -4.75
C SER A 162 9.16 22.21 -3.98
N LEU A 163 10.29 21.91 -4.59
CA LEU A 163 11.37 21.16 -3.94
C LEU A 163 11.95 21.89 -2.72
N GLN A 164 11.87 23.22 -2.70
CA GLN A 164 12.27 24.04 -1.53
C GLN A 164 11.42 23.74 -0.30
N VAL A 165 10.14 23.39 -0.48
CA VAL A 165 9.21 23.00 0.59
C VAL A 165 9.29 21.49 0.85
N LEU A 166 9.25 20.68 -0.20
CA LEU A 166 9.23 19.22 -0.10
C LEU A 166 10.53 18.65 0.48
N GLY A 167 11.68 19.18 0.06
CA GLY A 167 13.00 18.67 0.47
C GLY A 167 13.19 18.61 2.00
N PRO A 168 12.98 19.71 2.73
CA PRO A 168 13.05 19.68 4.20
C PRO A 168 12.05 18.74 4.86
N ILE A 169 10.84 18.59 4.32
CA ILE A 169 9.81 17.68 4.84
C ILE A 169 10.30 16.23 4.72
N ILE A 170 10.75 15.84 3.55
CA ILE A 170 11.25 14.48 3.30
C ILE A 170 12.52 14.19 4.13
N ALA A 171 13.42 15.19 4.29
CA ALA A 171 14.61 15.04 5.13
C ALA A 171 14.23 14.76 6.60
N ARG A 172 13.23 15.46 7.16
CA ARG A 172 12.73 15.19 8.52
C ARG A 172 12.09 13.81 8.63
N ALA A 173 11.29 13.41 7.64
CA ALA A 173 10.67 12.09 7.62
C ALA A 173 11.73 10.96 7.63
N PHE A 174 12.80 11.09 6.84
CA PHE A 174 13.94 10.17 6.92
C PHE A 174 14.65 10.23 8.26
N GLN A 175 14.83 11.43 8.82
CA GLN A 175 15.48 11.59 10.12
C GLN A 175 14.70 10.91 11.25
N THR A 176 13.36 10.88 11.18
CA THR A 176 12.51 10.17 12.14
C THR A 176 12.90 8.69 12.22
N TRP A 177 13.10 8.01 11.09
CA TRP A 177 13.56 6.62 11.04
C TRP A 177 15.06 6.48 11.40
N ALA A 178 15.90 7.40 10.99
CA ALA A 178 17.32 7.40 11.30
C ALA A 178 17.60 7.52 12.80
N ASN A 179 16.73 8.22 13.55
CA ASN A 179 16.88 8.39 15.01
C ASN A 179 16.72 7.09 15.81
N VAL A 180 16.02 6.10 15.27
CA VAL A 180 15.72 4.84 15.96
C VAL A 180 16.41 3.63 15.33
N SER A 181 17.27 3.84 14.33
CA SER A 181 17.87 2.78 13.53
C SER A 181 19.31 3.09 13.10
N PRO A 182 20.07 2.10 12.61
CA PRO A 182 21.38 2.33 12.02
C PRO A 182 21.33 3.04 10.65
N PHE A 183 20.16 3.23 10.05
CA PHE A 183 20.03 3.86 8.75
C PHE A 183 20.52 5.31 8.72
N ARG A 184 21.16 5.66 7.59
CA ARG A 184 21.55 7.02 7.24
C ARG A 184 21.12 7.30 5.83
N PHE A 185 20.51 8.45 5.62
CA PHE A 185 19.92 8.84 4.35
C PHE A 185 20.61 10.09 3.81
N ARG A 186 20.92 10.09 2.53
CA ARG A 186 21.54 11.22 1.85
C ARG A 186 20.78 11.56 0.58
N GLN A 187 20.32 12.80 0.51
CA GLN A 187 19.74 13.32 -0.74
C GLN A 187 20.83 13.45 -1.81
N VAL A 188 20.50 13.05 -3.02
CA VAL A 188 21.32 13.30 -4.22
C VAL A 188 20.53 14.18 -5.20
N ALA A 189 21.21 14.71 -6.22
CA ALA A 189 20.58 15.60 -7.18
C ALA A 189 19.37 14.94 -7.86
N GLN A 190 18.39 15.75 -8.23
CA GLN A 190 17.19 15.29 -8.93
C GLN A 190 17.58 14.54 -10.22
N GLY A 191 16.93 13.41 -10.48
CA GLY A 191 17.19 12.55 -11.62
C GLY A 191 18.48 11.71 -11.52
N THR A 192 19.27 11.87 -10.45
CA THR A 192 20.42 10.98 -10.20
C THR A 192 19.92 9.60 -9.74
N ARG A 193 20.58 8.54 -10.20
CA ARG A 193 20.31 7.19 -9.70
C ARG A 193 20.48 7.14 -8.18
N SER A 194 19.45 6.70 -7.50
CA SER A 194 19.40 6.59 -6.04
C SER A 194 18.70 5.30 -5.63
N ASP A 195 18.87 4.93 -4.37
CA ASP A 195 18.21 3.75 -3.80
C ASP A 195 16.70 3.99 -3.64
N ILE A 196 16.31 5.21 -3.27
CA ILE A 196 14.92 5.61 -3.04
C ILE A 196 14.56 6.74 -4.02
N ARG A 197 13.40 6.63 -4.66
CA ARG A 197 12.96 7.57 -5.70
C ARG A 197 11.56 8.06 -5.38
N ILE A 198 11.41 9.38 -5.24
CA ILE A 198 10.20 10.02 -4.73
C ILE A 198 9.60 10.91 -5.81
N GLY A 199 8.29 10.76 -6.05
CA GLY A 199 7.57 11.56 -7.04
C GLY A 199 6.09 11.68 -6.76
N PHE A 200 5.45 12.65 -7.43
CA PHE A 200 4.01 12.83 -7.46
C PHE A 200 3.46 12.41 -8.81
N TYR A 201 2.42 11.60 -8.80
CA TYR A 201 1.82 11.09 -10.02
C TYR A 201 0.29 11.16 -9.96
N ARG A 202 -0.35 11.04 -11.11
CA ARG A 202 -1.82 10.96 -11.23
C ARG A 202 -2.23 9.66 -11.87
N ARG A 203 -3.32 9.10 -11.41
CA ARG A 203 -3.98 7.97 -12.06
C ARG A 203 -2.99 6.85 -12.43
N SER A 204 -3.07 6.36 -13.67
CA SER A 204 -2.12 5.34 -14.16
C SER A 204 -0.80 5.98 -14.54
N HIS A 205 0.28 5.56 -13.91
CA HIS A 205 1.63 6.11 -14.10
C HIS A 205 2.70 5.02 -14.28
N GLY A 206 2.25 3.83 -14.72
CA GLY A 206 3.15 2.79 -15.25
C GLY A 206 3.80 1.86 -14.22
N ASP A 207 3.44 1.97 -12.94
CA ASP A 207 3.99 1.12 -11.88
C ASP A 207 3.08 -0.05 -11.45
N GLY A 208 1.90 -0.15 -12.05
CA GLY A 208 0.92 -1.19 -11.77
C GLY A 208 -0.03 -0.89 -10.60
N ALA A 209 0.16 0.25 -9.90
CA ALA A 209 -0.66 0.70 -8.78
C ALA A 209 -1.24 2.10 -9.04
N PRO A 210 -2.24 2.25 -9.93
CA PRO A 210 -2.79 3.54 -10.30
C PRO A 210 -3.46 4.23 -9.11
N PHE A 211 -3.32 5.56 -9.04
CA PHE A 211 -4.06 6.39 -8.10
C PHE A 211 -5.53 6.55 -8.51
N ASP A 212 -6.36 6.90 -7.55
CA ASP A 212 -7.81 7.00 -7.69
C ASP A 212 -8.33 8.45 -7.72
N GLY A 213 -7.44 9.43 -7.51
CA GLY A 213 -7.75 10.85 -7.48
C GLY A 213 -8.15 11.33 -6.08
N PRO A 214 -8.76 12.51 -5.95
CA PRO A 214 -8.97 13.14 -4.65
C PRO A 214 -9.69 12.24 -3.65
N GLY A 215 -9.06 12.03 -2.50
CA GLY A 215 -9.51 11.10 -1.45
C GLY A 215 -9.21 9.64 -1.80
N GLY A 216 -9.25 8.73 -0.83
CA GLY A 216 -8.94 7.31 -1.02
C GLY A 216 -7.45 7.03 -0.85
N VAL A 217 -6.75 6.65 -1.92
CA VAL A 217 -5.31 6.32 -1.86
C VAL A 217 -4.44 7.56 -1.95
N LEU A 218 -3.76 7.92 -0.87
CA LEU A 218 -2.91 9.10 -0.77
C LEU A 218 -1.53 8.93 -1.39
N ALA A 219 -0.95 7.75 -1.19
CA ALA A 219 0.41 7.41 -1.60
C ALA A 219 0.60 5.90 -1.59
N HIS A 220 1.68 5.43 -2.18
CA HIS A 220 2.17 4.06 -2.02
C HIS A 220 3.68 3.99 -2.16
N ALA A 221 4.29 2.99 -1.56
CA ALA A 221 5.69 2.70 -1.73
C ALA A 221 5.96 1.22 -1.97
N PHE A 222 7.10 0.93 -2.56
CA PHE A 222 7.56 -0.41 -2.88
C PHE A 222 8.65 -0.82 -1.89
N SER A 223 8.57 -2.09 -1.48
CA SER A 223 9.54 -2.67 -0.54
C SER A 223 10.98 -2.68 -1.09
N PRO A 224 11.98 -2.89 -0.24
CA PRO A 224 13.36 -3.10 -0.70
C PRO A 224 13.45 -4.27 -1.71
N GLN A 225 14.22 -4.18 -2.78
CA GLN A 225 15.16 -3.11 -3.14
C GLN A 225 14.61 -2.25 -4.31
N ASP A 226 13.27 -2.18 -4.47
CA ASP A 226 12.65 -1.32 -5.47
C ASP A 226 12.82 0.15 -5.09
N GLY A 227 12.37 0.54 -3.89
CA GLY A 227 12.58 1.86 -3.32
C GLY A 227 11.80 3.00 -3.96
N ARG A 228 10.80 2.73 -4.80
CA ARG A 228 9.89 3.78 -5.31
C ARG A 228 8.93 4.20 -4.21
N PHE A 229 8.67 5.50 -4.14
CA PHE A 229 7.69 6.11 -3.27
C PHE A 229 6.93 7.19 -4.06
N HIS A 230 5.64 6.98 -4.25
CA HIS A 230 4.77 7.82 -5.06
C HIS A 230 3.63 8.41 -4.23
N TYR A 231 3.44 9.73 -4.33
CA TYR A 231 2.29 10.46 -3.82
C TYR A 231 1.24 10.62 -4.91
N ASP A 232 -0.05 10.59 -4.55
CA ASP A 232 -1.10 11.06 -5.45
C ASP A 232 -1.05 12.58 -5.58
N ALA A 233 -0.82 13.06 -6.80
CA ALA A 233 -0.73 14.48 -7.12
C ALA A 233 -2.11 15.19 -7.11
N GLU A 234 -3.20 14.46 -6.96
CA GLU A 234 -4.57 15.01 -6.94
C GLU A 234 -5.08 15.26 -5.53
N GLU A 235 -4.30 14.94 -4.49
CA GLU A 235 -4.65 15.16 -3.10
C GLU A 235 -4.40 16.61 -2.65
N ASN A 236 -5.14 17.03 -1.61
CA ASN A 236 -4.99 18.37 -1.01
C ASN A 236 -3.85 18.40 0.03
N TRP A 237 -2.62 18.41 -0.46
CA TRP A 237 -1.42 18.34 0.38
C TRP A 237 -1.13 19.61 1.15
N SER A 238 -0.65 19.46 2.39
CA SER A 238 -0.20 20.57 3.23
C SER A 238 0.96 20.16 4.14
N SER A 239 1.83 21.11 4.48
CA SER A 239 2.86 20.95 5.52
C SER A 239 2.35 21.33 6.93
N ASN A 240 1.18 22.00 6.98
CA ASN A 240 0.49 22.35 8.21
C ASN A 240 -1.04 22.18 7.98
N PRO A 241 -1.52 20.92 7.99
CA PRO A 241 -2.87 20.60 7.53
C PRO A 241 -3.95 21.12 8.45
N SER A 242 -5.06 21.52 7.84
CA SER A 242 -6.34 21.86 8.49
C SER A 242 -7.51 21.42 7.61
N GLY A 243 -8.68 21.24 8.17
CA GLY A 243 -9.88 20.85 7.42
C GLY A 243 -9.69 19.55 6.63
N SER A 244 -9.80 19.62 5.31
CA SER A 244 -9.65 18.45 4.41
C SER A 244 -8.23 18.21 3.90
N GLN A 245 -7.24 18.96 4.41
CA GLN A 245 -5.85 18.82 3.96
C GLN A 245 -5.18 17.59 4.54
N VAL A 246 -4.27 17.01 3.77
CA VAL A 246 -3.46 15.84 4.14
C VAL A 246 -2.04 16.28 4.48
N ASP A 247 -1.49 15.76 5.58
CA ASP A 247 -0.14 16.09 6.00
C ASP A 247 0.92 15.34 5.19
N LEU A 248 1.69 16.09 4.39
CA LEU A 248 2.79 15.56 3.58
C LEU A 248 3.80 14.76 4.40
N GLU A 249 4.16 15.27 5.59
CA GLU A 249 5.21 14.66 6.41
C GLU A 249 4.72 13.37 7.07
N SER A 250 3.48 13.31 7.55
CA SER A 250 2.91 12.09 8.12
C SER A 250 2.88 10.96 7.09
N VAL A 251 2.45 11.24 5.86
CA VAL A 251 2.46 10.27 4.76
C VAL A 251 3.89 9.89 4.40
N ALA A 252 4.84 10.87 4.35
CA ALA A 252 6.25 10.54 4.10
C ALA A 252 6.84 9.57 5.13
N VAL A 253 6.60 9.80 6.42
CA VAL A 253 7.12 8.91 7.47
C VAL A 253 6.55 7.49 7.30
N HIS A 254 5.28 7.37 6.98
CA HIS A 254 4.63 6.08 6.71
C HIS A 254 5.24 5.37 5.50
N GLU A 255 5.28 6.03 4.35
CA GLU A 255 5.77 5.42 3.10
C GLU A 255 7.26 5.04 3.18
N ILE A 256 8.06 5.81 3.92
CA ILE A 256 9.45 5.43 4.21
C ILE A 256 9.51 4.11 5.00
N GLY A 257 8.59 3.85 5.91
CA GLY A 257 8.48 2.55 6.57
C GLY A 257 8.33 1.39 5.59
N HIS A 258 7.51 1.54 4.56
CA HIS A 258 7.37 0.57 3.46
C HIS A 258 8.67 0.42 2.66
N VAL A 259 9.31 1.53 2.31
CA VAL A 259 10.62 1.52 1.64
C VAL A 259 11.66 0.79 2.47
N LEU A 260 11.54 0.80 3.80
CA LEU A 260 12.41 0.05 4.71
C LEU A 260 11.98 -1.42 4.89
N GLY A 261 10.85 -1.85 4.31
CA GLY A 261 10.39 -3.24 4.31
C GLY A 261 9.29 -3.58 5.32
N LEU A 262 8.78 -2.60 6.07
CA LEU A 262 7.62 -2.78 6.93
C LEU A 262 6.34 -2.87 6.11
N GLY A 263 5.44 -3.77 6.46
CA GLY A 263 4.05 -3.76 6.05
C GLY A 263 3.21 -2.87 6.96
N HIS A 264 1.88 -2.90 6.82
CA HIS A 264 0.99 -2.18 7.70
C HIS A 264 0.98 -2.75 9.12
N SER A 265 0.76 -1.90 10.11
CA SER A 265 0.53 -2.24 11.51
C SER A 265 -0.97 -2.25 11.81
N GLN A 266 -1.39 -3.11 12.78
CA GLN A 266 -2.72 -3.07 13.34
C GLN A 266 -2.84 -2.11 14.52
N ASP A 267 -1.72 -1.68 15.12
CA ASP A 267 -1.73 -0.65 16.16
C ASP A 267 -2.12 0.71 15.55
N ARG A 268 -3.28 1.23 15.95
CA ARG A 268 -3.77 2.56 15.49
C ARG A 268 -2.83 3.71 15.88
N SER A 269 -2.00 3.53 16.90
CA SER A 269 -1.01 4.54 17.31
C SER A 269 0.26 4.52 16.46
N ALA A 270 0.57 3.38 15.81
CA ALA A 270 1.73 3.23 14.94
C ALA A 270 1.60 4.09 13.68
N ILE A 271 2.73 4.65 13.19
CA ILE A 271 2.74 5.38 11.93
C ILE A 271 2.38 4.47 10.76
N MET A 272 2.70 3.17 10.85
CA MET A 272 2.40 2.17 9.83
C MET A 272 0.94 1.70 9.82
N PHE A 273 0.04 2.28 10.63
CA PHE A 273 -1.41 2.07 10.47
C PHE A 273 -1.87 2.64 9.13
N PRO A 274 -2.66 1.90 8.32
CA PRO A 274 -2.87 2.22 6.91
C PRO A 274 -3.68 3.49 6.63
N SER A 275 -4.47 4.01 7.60
CA SER A 275 -5.39 5.15 7.39
C SER A 275 -4.86 6.44 7.99
N PHE A 276 -5.23 7.55 7.34
CA PHE A 276 -4.83 8.90 7.73
C PHE A 276 -6.04 9.77 8.04
N GLN A 277 -5.95 10.56 9.12
CA GLN A 277 -6.94 11.55 9.46
C GLN A 277 -6.60 12.88 8.78
N VAL A 278 -7.49 13.40 7.92
CA VAL A 278 -7.33 14.72 7.32
C VAL A 278 -7.35 15.83 8.39
N GLY A 279 -6.71 16.95 8.12
CA GLY A 279 -6.62 18.09 9.03
C GLY A 279 -5.75 17.86 10.27
N THR A 280 -5.05 16.74 10.36
CA THR A 280 -4.20 16.35 11.52
C THR A 280 -2.81 15.97 11.10
N THR A 281 -1.90 15.88 12.09
CA THR A 281 -0.52 15.39 11.91
C THR A 281 -0.28 14.15 12.76
N LYS A 282 0.43 13.16 12.20
CA LYS A 282 0.92 11.96 12.89
C LYS A 282 2.31 11.65 12.36
N ARG A 283 3.36 12.27 12.92
CA ARG A 283 4.72 12.26 12.38
C ARG A 283 5.71 11.44 13.21
N ASN A 284 5.28 10.97 14.39
CA ASN A 284 6.12 10.22 15.32
C ASN A 284 5.91 8.72 15.12
N LEU A 285 6.99 7.95 15.29
CA LEU A 285 6.92 6.49 15.33
C LEU A 285 6.29 6.02 16.65
N GLY A 286 5.38 5.06 16.54
CA GLY A 286 4.91 4.27 17.67
C GLY A 286 5.94 3.19 18.06
N GLN A 287 5.74 2.58 19.22
CA GLN A 287 6.63 1.50 19.68
C GLN A 287 6.59 0.29 18.74
N ASP A 288 5.42 0.01 18.15
CA ASP A 288 5.23 -1.09 17.20
C ASP A 288 6.07 -0.90 15.92
N ASP A 289 6.14 0.33 15.38
CA ASP A 289 6.98 0.68 14.22
C ASP A 289 8.46 0.39 14.51
N ILE A 290 8.93 0.81 15.69
CA ILE A 290 10.31 0.61 16.13
C ILE A 290 10.61 -0.89 16.30
N ASN A 291 9.70 -1.62 16.95
CA ASN A 291 9.83 -3.05 17.16
C ASN A 291 9.83 -3.80 15.82
N GLY A 292 8.97 -3.42 14.89
CA GLY A 292 8.93 -3.99 13.54
C GLY A 292 10.26 -3.82 12.80
N LEU A 293 10.80 -2.60 12.82
CA LEU A 293 12.09 -2.33 12.15
C LEU A 293 13.24 -3.11 12.79
N ARG A 294 13.30 -3.16 14.12
CA ARG A 294 14.30 -3.96 14.86
C ARG A 294 14.18 -5.45 14.55
N ALA A 295 12.96 -5.98 14.50
CA ALA A 295 12.72 -7.39 14.19
C ALA A 295 13.16 -7.74 12.76
N LEU A 296 12.93 -6.83 11.79
CA LEU A 296 13.30 -7.04 10.40
C LEU A 296 14.84 -7.01 10.21
N TYR A 297 15.54 -6.05 10.82
CA TYR A 297 16.97 -5.80 10.62
C TYR A 297 17.86 -6.39 11.71
N ARG A 298 17.30 -6.84 12.82
CA ARG A 298 17.98 -7.56 13.92
C ARG A 298 19.13 -6.74 14.55
N TYR A 299 18.87 -5.47 14.92
CA TYR A 299 19.82 -4.61 15.63
C TYR A 299 19.32 -4.20 17.00
#